data_acc4d68041100eb5169c151b4632a4cc
#
_entry.id   acc4d68041100eb5169c151b4632a4cc
#
_cell.length_a   1.000
_cell.length_b   1.000
_cell.length_c   1.000
_cell.angle_alpha   90.00
_cell.angle_beta   90.00
_cell.angle_gamma   90.00
#
_symmetry.space_group_name_H-M   'P 1'
#
loop_
_entity.id
_entity.type
_entity.pdbx_description
1 polymer ?
#
loop_
_entity_poly.entity_id
_entity_poly.type
_entity_poly.pdbx_seq_one_letter_code
_entity_poly.pdbx_strand_id
1 'polypeptide(L)'
;MQRVILILAVMLACSFTKMQDDKKCEGIFVKTEVDEGLCHYLFEGYDEISGAMQTVNVLRVDLDNENYKVVFSYGSDSTSSAALKHDAIAAINATYEADASYIRVNGHNYSEVSIPAGHLRFWKHDGALVLDGDRNLSIVHGASSGPATAEGGEAAIALYKSLAAPNVLSSSPMLIDDYSPVGARFVPDSLDKPIKEYQYEDYRRHQGVRHPRVAVALTGDNDMLLVVVDGRWQTAAGMSAKELTLFLAKHFNPRWALNMDGGGSSTMYIKGYGAEDTNVLNYPTDNRRYDHYGQRRICTHLLVKKVK
;
A
#
# COMPACT_ATOMS: atom_id res chain seq x y z
N MET A 1 20.90 -37.75 28.43
CA MET A 1 21.32 -38.00 27.03
C MET A 1 21.06 -36.73 26.23
N GLN A 2 22.06 -35.91 26.09
CA GLN A 2 22.02 -34.67 25.31
C GLN A 2 22.17 -35.02 23.82
N ARG A 3 21.22 -34.58 22.99
CA ARG A 3 21.37 -34.65 21.53
C ARG A 3 22.04 -33.37 21.05
N VAL A 4 23.25 -33.49 20.59
CA VAL A 4 24.02 -32.46 19.92
C VAL A 4 23.50 -32.35 18.48
N ILE A 5 22.97 -31.19 18.12
CA ILE A 5 22.62 -30.86 16.71
C ILE A 5 23.85 -30.25 16.06
N LEU A 6 24.37 -30.96 15.08
CA LEU A 6 25.54 -30.56 14.28
C LEU A 6 25.05 -29.59 13.19
N ILE A 7 25.38 -28.30 13.34
CA ILE A 7 25.18 -27.31 12.28
C ILE A 7 26.38 -27.37 11.34
N LEU A 8 26.13 -27.81 10.11
CA LEU A 8 27.15 -27.83 9.06
C LEU A 8 27.21 -26.45 8.40
N ALA A 9 28.18 -25.63 8.78
CA ALA A 9 28.49 -24.38 8.09
C ALA A 9 29.35 -24.71 6.85
N VAL A 10 28.76 -24.53 5.67
CA VAL A 10 29.49 -24.57 4.40
C VAL A 10 30.12 -23.20 4.18
N MET A 11 31.42 -23.07 4.49
CA MET A 11 32.20 -21.91 4.06
C MET A 11 32.61 -22.11 2.61
N LEU A 12 32.03 -21.33 1.71
CA LEU A 12 32.49 -21.20 0.34
C LEU A 12 33.59 -20.13 0.31
N ALA A 13 34.83 -20.56 0.14
CA ALA A 13 35.97 -19.68 -0.11
C ALA A 13 35.87 -19.11 -1.53
N CYS A 14 35.53 -17.84 -1.68
CA CYS A 14 35.64 -17.11 -2.93
C CYS A 14 37.07 -16.60 -3.08
N SER A 15 37.83 -17.21 -3.99
CA SER A 15 39.12 -16.70 -4.48
C SER A 15 38.89 -15.46 -5.35
N PHE A 16 39.63 -14.40 -5.05
CA PHE A 16 39.69 -13.16 -5.82
C PHE A 16 40.23 -13.40 -7.23
N THR A 17 39.38 -13.21 -8.24
CA THR A 17 39.81 -12.94 -9.62
C THR A 17 38.82 -12.03 -10.32
N LYS A 18 39.32 -10.85 -10.73
CA LYS A 18 38.84 -9.88 -11.73
C LYS A 18 37.38 -9.46 -11.69
N MET A 19 37.22 -8.12 -11.66
CA MET A 19 36.00 -7.38 -11.94
C MET A 19 35.08 -8.09 -12.94
N GLN A 20 34.09 -8.77 -12.45
CA GLN A 20 32.87 -9.14 -13.15
C GLN A 20 31.78 -8.24 -12.62
N ASP A 21 30.98 -7.64 -13.50
CA ASP A 21 29.77 -6.93 -13.17
C ASP A 21 29.05 -7.68 -12.05
N ASP A 22 29.00 -7.07 -10.85
CA ASP A 22 28.19 -7.58 -9.74
C ASP A 22 26.73 -7.52 -10.15
N LYS A 23 26.23 -8.57 -10.84
CA LYS A 23 24.80 -8.78 -10.97
C LYS A 23 24.26 -8.90 -9.56
N LYS A 24 23.62 -7.85 -9.08
CA LYS A 24 22.89 -7.88 -7.82
C LYS A 24 21.85 -8.99 -7.93
N CYS A 25 21.89 -9.95 -7.02
CA CYS A 25 20.88 -10.99 -6.97
C CYS A 25 19.53 -10.40 -6.64
N GLU A 26 18.48 -10.78 -7.39
CA GLU A 26 17.09 -10.41 -7.10
C GLU A 26 16.75 -10.76 -5.66
N GLY A 27 15.98 -9.89 -5.00
CA GLY A 27 15.46 -10.16 -3.66
C GLY A 27 14.53 -11.37 -3.66
N ILE A 28 14.30 -11.91 -2.50
CA ILE A 28 13.48 -13.12 -2.31
C ILE A 28 12.27 -12.82 -1.47
N PHE A 29 11.20 -13.59 -1.69
CA PHE A 29 10.04 -13.61 -0.81
C PHE A 29 10.18 -14.65 0.29
N VAL A 30 9.95 -14.23 1.54
CA VAL A 30 9.72 -15.12 2.67
C VAL A 30 8.23 -15.14 2.96
N LYS A 31 7.62 -16.33 2.92
CA LYS A 31 6.20 -16.53 3.23
C LYS A 31 6.05 -17.02 4.66
N THR A 32 5.15 -16.40 5.41
CA THR A 32 4.75 -16.80 6.76
C THR A 32 3.23 -16.96 6.81
N GLU A 33 2.74 -18.12 7.20
CA GLU A 33 1.32 -18.31 7.50
C GLU A 33 1.02 -17.67 8.86
N VAL A 34 0.18 -16.64 8.85
CA VAL A 34 -0.21 -15.89 10.05
C VAL A 34 -1.38 -16.57 10.75
N ASP A 35 -2.34 -17.04 9.95
CA ASP A 35 -3.54 -17.77 10.37
C ASP A 35 -4.15 -18.45 9.13
N GLU A 36 -5.14 -19.32 9.29
CA GLU A 36 -5.85 -19.96 8.17
C GLU A 36 -6.46 -18.89 7.24
N GLY A 37 -6.03 -18.86 5.97
CA GLY A 37 -6.45 -17.84 5.01
C GLY A 37 -5.74 -16.49 5.13
N LEU A 38 -4.77 -16.33 6.06
CA LEU A 38 -3.90 -15.17 6.19
C LEU A 38 -2.44 -15.53 5.97
N CYS A 39 -1.83 -15.00 4.91
CA CYS A 39 -0.41 -15.23 4.62
C CYS A 39 0.33 -13.91 4.47
N HIS A 40 1.41 -13.73 5.21
CA HIS A 40 2.35 -12.62 5.05
C HIS A 40 3.50 -13.02 4.11
N TYR A 41 3.82 -12.12 3.19
CA TYR A 41 4.97 -12.23 2.29
C TYR A 41 5.88 -11.03 2.52
N LEU A 42 7.12 -11.28 2.89
CA LEU A 42 8.16 -10.28 3.01
C LEU A 42 9.12 -10.40 1.82
N PHE A 43 9.24 -9.36 1.01
CA PHE A 43 10.30 -9.22 0.01
C PHE A 43 11.41 -8.36 0.59
N GLU A 44 12.62 -8.86 0.57
CA GLU A 44 13.82 -8.10 0.93
C GLU A 44 14.92 -8.32 -0.09
N GLY A 45 15.53 -7.25 -0.54
CA GLY A 45 16.68 -7.30 -1.41
C GLY A 45 16.58 -6.37 -2.62
N TYR A 46 17.42 -6.68 -3.62
CA TYR A 46 17.45 -5.92 -4.86
C TYR A 46 16.24 -6.26 -5.73
N ASP A 47 15.52 -5.24 -6.17
CA ASP A 47 14.42 -5.37 -7.11
C ASP A 47 14.86 -4.84 -8.48
N GLU A 48 14.80 -5.69 -9.50
CA GLU A 48 15.23 -5.35 -10.86
C GLU A 48 14.36 -4.25 -11.50
N ILE A 49 13.07 -4.17 -11.14
CA ILE A 49 12.13 -3.18 -11.68
C ILE A 49 12.53 -1.77 -11.23
N SER A 50 12.77 -1.59 -9.95
CA SER A 50 13.19 -0.30 -9.41
C SER A 50 14.70 -0.07 -9.49
N GLY A 51 15.50 -1.13 -9.74
CA GLY A 51 16.95 -1.05 -9.72
C GLY A 51 17.52 -0.64 -8.35
N ALA A 52 16.83 -1.01 -7.24
CA ALA A 52 17.19 -0.60 -5.89
C ALA A 52 16.88 -1.69 -4.86
N MET A 53 17.43 -1.51 -3.65
CA MET A 53 17.06 -2.34 -2.50
C MET A 53 15.66 -1.96 -2.04
N GLN A 54 14.81 -2.95 -1.82
CA GLN A 54 13.43 -2.77 -1.39
C GLN A 54 13.11 -3.69 -0.22
N THR A 55 12.19 -3.22 0.62
CA THR A 55 11.51 -4.00 1.66
C THR A 55 10.02 -3.84 1.43
N VAL A 56 9.33 -4.92 1.09
CA VAL A 56 7.89 -4.91 0.79
C VAL A 56 7.19 -5.97 1.62
N ASN A 57 6.22 -5.52 2.39
CA ASN A 57 5.34 -6.37 3.19
C ASN A 57 3.99 -6.51 2.46
N VAL A 58 3.55 -7.75 2.23
CA VAL A 58 2.24 -8.04 1.63
C VAL A 58 1.50 -9.02 2.51
N LEU A 59 0.34 -8.63 3.02
CA LEU A 59 -0.57 -9.55 3.69
C LEU A 59 -1.69 -9.93 2.73
N ARG A 60 -1.74 -11.21 2.38
CA ARG A 60 -2.83 -11.82 1.62
C ARG A 60 -3.92 -12.26 2.59
N VAL A 61 -5.14 -11.84 2.31
CA VAL A 61 -6.35 -12.18 3.05
C VAL A 61 -7.32 -12.85 2.10
N ASP A 62 -7.69 -14.09 2.37
CA ASP A 62 -8.72 -14.82 1.65
C ASP A 62 -10.10 -14.25 2.03
N LEU A 63 -10.78 -13.58 1.09
CA LEU A 63 -12.09 -12.96 1.32
C LEU A 63 -13.25 -13.98 1.30
N ASP A 64 -13.01 -15.21 0.84
CA ASP A 64 -13.99 -16.30 0.91
C ASP A 64 -13.97 -16.97 2.31
N ASN A 65 -12.92 -16.74 3.09
CA ASN A 65 -12.84 -17.24 4.46
C ASN A 65 -13.78 -16.48 5.40
N GLU A 66 -14.85 -17.14 5.85
CA GLU A 66 -15.88 -16.56 6.72
C GLU A 66 -15.41 -16.23 8.14
N ASN A 67 -14.21 -16.67 8.52
CA ASN A 67 -13.61 -16.34 9.82
C ASN A 67 -13.15 -14.87 9.89
N TYR A 68 -13.13 -14.16 8.76
CA TYR A 68 -12.65 -12.78 8.71
C TYR A 68 -13.68 -11.83 8.14
N LYS A 69 -13.56 -10.57 8.54
CA LYS A 69 -14.26 -9.44 7.93
C LYS A 69 -13.34 -8.24 7.76
N VAL A 70 -13.61 -7.46 6.73
CA VAL A 70 -12.96 -6.19 6.46
C VAL A 70 -13.77 -5.07 7.09
N VAL A 71 -13.07 -4.10 7.69
CA VAL A 71 -13.70 -2.93 8.30
C VAL A 71 -12.91 -1.69 7.92
N PHE A 72 -13.60 -0.63 7.50
CA PHE A 72 -13.02 0.70 7.42
C PHE A 72 -13.29 1.44 8.72
N SER A 73 -12.28 2.12 9.25
CA SER A 73 -12.44 2.97 10.42
C SER A 73 -12.11 4.42 10.09
N TYR A 74 -12.76 5.33 10.80
CA TYR A 74 -12.48 6.77 10.75
C TYR A 74 -12.19 7.28 12.16
N GLY A 75 -11.14 8.07 12.31
CA GLY A 75 -10.71 8.66 13.57
C GLY A 75 -9.30 9.25 13.43
N SER A 76 -8.74 9.78 14.51
CA SER A 76 -7.37 10.28 14.54
C SER A 76 -6.51 9.34 15.39
N ASP A 77 -6.09 8.21 14.80
CA ASP A 77 -5.34 7.17 15.50
C ASP A 77 -4.06 6.80 14.71
N SER A 78 -3.05 6.22 15.37
CA SER A 78 -2.03 5.45 14.67
C SER A 78 -2.61 4.11 14.23
N THR A 79 -2.02 3.46 13.24
CA THR A 79 -2.54 2.18 12.70
C THR A 79 -2.61 1.10 13.78
N SER A 80 -1.59 0.98 14.63
CA SER A 80 -1.61 0.03 15.75
C SER A 80 -2.68 0.38 16.80
N SER A 81 -2.88 1.67 17.11
CA SER A 81 -3.93 2.11 18.05
C SER A 81 -5.33 1.82 17.48
N ALA A 82 -5.56 2.08 16.18
CA ALA A 82 -6.82 1.75 15.52
C ALA A 82 -7.07 0.23 15.53
N ALA A 83 -6.04 -0.57 15.24
CA ALA A 83 -6.13 -2.02 15.28
C ALA A 83 -6.53 -2.55 16.67
N LEU A 84 -5.89 -2.06 17.73
CA LEU A 84 -6.20 -2.43 19.12
C LEU A 84 -7.61 -2.01 19.52
N LYS A 85 -8.01 -0.77 19.21
CA LYS A 85 -9.34 -0.22 19.52
C LYS A 85 -10.47 -1.02 18.90
N HIS A 86 -10.24 -1.56 17.71
CA HIS A 86 -11.23 -2.35 16.97
C HIS A 86 -11.05 -3.86 17.09
N ASP A 87 -10.12 -4.37 17.92
CA ASP A 87 -9.77 -5.79 18.04
C ASP A 87 -9.47 -6.42 16.67
N ALA A 88 -8.66 -5.74 15.87
CA ALA A 88 -8.23 -6.20 14.56
C ALA A 88 -7.02 -7.15 14.67
N ILE A 89 -6.96 -8.13 13.78
CA ILE A 89 -5.80 -9.04 13.65
C ILE A 89 -4.75 -8.48 12.69
N ALA A 90 -5.18 -7.65 11.73
CA ALA A 90 -4.29 -6.92 10.85
C ALA A 90 -4.88 -5.55 10.49
N ALA A 91 -4.03 -4.61 10.17
CA ALA A 91 -4.43 -3.27 9.75
C ALA A 91 -3.34 -2.60 8.88
N ILE A 92 -3.80 -1.73 7.99
CA ILE A 92 -2.97 -0.73 7.32
C ILE A 92 -3.61 0.66 7.44
N ASN A 93 -2.80 1.71 7.26
CA ASN A 93 -3.35 3.03 6.96
C ASN A 93 -4.06 3.01 5.61
N ALA A 94 -5.07 3.87 5.44
CA ALA A 94 -5.87 3.85 4.22
C ALA A 94 -5.69 5.11 3.38
N THR A 95 -6.73 5.93 3.20
CA THR A 95 -6.70 7.04 2.27
C THR A 95 -6.00 8.29 2.83
N TYR A 96 -5.83 9.30 1.98
CA TYR A 96 -5.27 10.61 2.34
C TYR A 96 -6.16 11.36 3.36
N GLU A 97 -5.77 12.58 3.70
CA GLU A 97 -6.47 13.42 4.67
C GLU A 97 -7.93 13.69 4.25
N ALA A 98 -8.79 13.99 5.23
CA ALA A 98 -10.23 14.18 5.02
C ALA A 98 -10.58 15.39 4.12
N ASP A 99 -9.69 16.38 4.01
CA ASP A 99 -9.81 17.51 3.09
C ASP A 99 -9.33 17.21 1.66
N ALA A 100 -8.74 16.03 1.47
CA ALA A 100 -8.13 15.61 0.20
C ALA A 100 -8.73 14.35 -0.39
N SER A 101 -9.62 13.64 0.33
CA SER A 101 -10.20 12.37 -0.11
C SER A 101 -11.71 12.33 0.15
N TYR A 102 -12.43 11.60 -0.70
CA TYR A 102 -13.80 11.24 -0.41
C TYR A 102 -13.82 10.09 0.59
N ILE A 103 -14.46 10.31 1.74
CA ILE A 103 -14.49 9.36 2.85
C ILE A 103 -15.93 9.14 3.30
N ARG A 104 -16.44 7.92 3.12
CA ARG A 104 -17.67 7.43 3.71
C ARG A 104 -17.40 6.17 4.50
N VAL A 105 -17.76 6.15 5.77
CA VAL A 105 -17.59 4.98 6.65
C VAL A 105 -18.91 4.77 7.40
N ASN A 106 -19.44 3.55 7.36
CA ASN A 106 -20.72 3.16 7.96
C ASN A 106 -21.88 4.09 7.54
N GLY A 107 -21.93 4.49 6.28
CA GLY A 107 -22.95 5.38 5.72
C GLY A 107 -22.76 6.87 6.04
N HIS A 108 -21.79 7.22 6.90
CA HIS A 108 -21.54 8.62 7.27
C HIS A 108 -20.44 9.24 6.41
N ASN A 109 -20.69 10.40 5.81
CA ASN A 109 -19.71 11.20 5.09
C ASN A 109 -18.87 12.02 6.06
N TYR A 110 -17.55 11.82 6.02
CA TYR A 110 -16.60 12.54 6.88
C TYR A 110 -15.82 13.64 6.14
N SER A 111 -15.89 13.67 4.82
CA SER A 111 -15.25 14.74 4.05
C SER A 111 -16.21 15.33 3.02
N GLU A 112 -16.22 16.64 2.94
CA GLU A 112 -16.82 17.39 1.85
C GLU A 112 -15.70 17.86 0.94
N VAL A 113 -15.28 16.99 0.01
CA VAL A 113 -14.25 17.36 -0.94
C VAL A 113 -14.86 18.22 -2.01
N SER A 114 -14.29 19.41 -2.20
CA SER A 114 -14.51 20.25 -3.37
C SER A 114 -13.18 20.48 -4.07
N ILE A 115 -13.19 20.47 -5.39
CA ILE A 115 -12.00 20.74 -6.22
C ILE A 115 -12.19 22.12 -6.86
N PRO A 116 -11.66 23.19 -6.24
CA PRO A 116 -11.68 24.51 -6.87
C PRO A 116 -10.74 24.52 -8.08
N ALA A 117 -11.03 25.39 -9.05
CA ALA A 117 -10.14 25.61 -10.19
C ALA A 117 -8.71 25.89 -9.74
N GLY A 118 -7.73 25.20 -10.31
CA GLY A 118 -6.32 25.30 -9.95
C GLY A 118 -5.87 24.53 -8.70
N HIS A 119 -6.74 23.75 -8.09
CA HIS A 119 -6.37 22.90 -6.95
C HIS A 119 -5.44 21.76 -7.40
N LEU A 120 -4.32 21.56 -6.69
CA LEU A 120 -3.31 20.56 -7.08
C LEU A 120 -3.63 19.13 -6.63
N ARG A 121 -4.68 18.91 -5.84
CA ARG A 121 -5.01 17.59 -5.23
C ARG A 121 -6.13 16.84 -5.93
N PHE A 122 -6.63 17.33 -7.08
CA PHE A 122 -7.71 16.69 -7.84
C PHE A 122 -7.41 15.24 -8.22
N TRP A 123 -6.14 14.91 -8.40
CA TRP A 123 -5.69 13.58 -8.75
C TRP A 123 -5.90 12.53 -7.64
N LYS A 124 -6.17 12.93 -6.39
CA LYS A 124 -6.34 12.01 -5.26
C LYS A 124 -7.68 11.23 -5.29
N HIS A 125 -8.43 11.32 -6.36
CA HIS A 125 -9.72 10.67 -6.55
C HIS A 125 -9.75 9.68 -7.73
N ASP A 126 -8.60 9.22 -8.20
CA ASP A 126 -8.48 8.35 -9.39
C ASP A 126 -9.18 6.99 -9.21
N GLY A 127 -9.21 6.46 -7.99
CA GLY A 127 -9.94 5.24 -7.64
C GLY A 127 -10.56 5.32 -6.25
N ALA A 128 -11.38 4.32 -5.91
CA ALA A 128 -11.93 4.16 -4.56
C ALA A 128 -12.02 2.69 -4.16
N LEU A 129 -11.72 2.43 -2.88
CA LEU A 129 -12.12 1.20 -2.20
C LEU A 129 -13.59 1.32 -1.83
N VAL A 130 -14.37 0.30 -2.15
CA VAL A 130 -15.80 0.21 -1.85
C VAL A 130 -16.06 -1.08 -1.10
N LEU A 131 -16.56 -0.98 0.13
CA LEU A 131 -16.90 -2.14 0.94
C LEU A 131 -18.41 -2.16 1.19
N ASP A 132 -19.09 -3.18 0.68
CA ASP A 132 -20.50 -3.44 0.88
C ASP A 132 -20.67 -4.73 1.69
N GLY A 133 -21.05 -4.58 2.96
CA GLY A 133 -21.05 -5.67 3.93
C GLY A 133 -19.66 -5.95 4.50
N ASP A 134 -19.44 -7.18 4.96
CA ASP A 134 -18.25 -7.55 5.76
C ASP A 134 -17.03 -7.98 4.90
N ARG A 135 -17.25 -8.42 3.65
CA ARG A 135 -16.19 -8.98 2.78
C ARG A 135 -16.34 -8.61 1.32
N ASN A 136 -17.45 -8.00 0.92
CA ASN A 136 -17.66 -7.58 -0.45
C ASN A 136 -16.88 -6.28 -0.74
N LEU A 137 -15.57 -6.46 -0.91
CA LEU A 137 -14.62 -5.39 -1.22
C LEU A 137 -14.43 -5.30 -2.74
N SER A 138 -14.54 -4.11 -3.26
CA SER A 138 -14.25 -3.81 -4.68
C SER A 138 -13.39 -2.56 -4.81
N ILE A 139 -12.73 -2.43 -5.95
CA ILE A 139 -11.99 -1.23 -6.34
C ILE A 139 -12.68 -0.66 -7.57
N VAL A 140 -13.08 0.60 -7.49
CA VAL A 140 -13.75 1.33 -8.57
C VAL A 140 -12.78 2.36 -9.13
N HIS A 141 -12.56 2.33 -10.45
CA HIS A 141 -11.82 3.37 -11.16
C HIS A 141 -12.73 4.59 -11.32
N GLY A 142 -12.32 5.73 -10.80
CA GLY A 142 -13.21 6.90 -10.64
C GLY A 142 -13.44 7.70 -11.90
N ALA A 143 -12.45 7.82 -12.74
CA ALA A 143 -12.56 8.60 -13.96
C ALA A 143 -11.62 8.07 -15.04
N SER A 144 -12.08 8.20 -16.25
CA SER A 144 -11.41 7.83 -17.48
C SER A 144 -9.90 8.11 -17.51
N SER A 145 -9.16 7.10 -17.86
CA SER A 145 -7.88 7.06 -18.57
C SER A 145 -7.26 8.43 -18.92
N GLY A 146 -6.20 8.79 -18.25
CA GLY A 146 -5.35 9.92 -18.56
C GLY A 146 -4.78 10.55 -17.31
N PRO A 147 -3.84 11.48 -17.44
CA PRO A 147 -3.37 12.23 -16.28
C PRO A 147 -4.58 12.89 -15.61
N ALA A 148 -4.67 12.73 -14.31
CA ALA A 148 -5.78 13.24 -13.51
C ALA A 148 -6.01 14.72 -13.81
N THR A 149 -7.24 15.06 -14.19
CA THR A 149 -7.69 16.43 -14.43
C THR A 149 -8.66 16.87 -13.34
N ALA A 150 -8.88 18.18 -13.21
CA ALA A 150 -9.84 18.70 -12.22
C ALA A 150 -11.25 18.19 -12.53
N GLU A 151 -11.67 18.16 -13.78
CA GLU A 151 -12.96 17.65 -14.25
C GLU A 151 -13.08 16.14 -13.96
N GLY A 152 -12.00 15.39 -14.15
CA GLY A 152 -11.94 13.96 -13.81
C GLY A 152 -12.09 13.72 -12.32
N GLY A 153 -11.44 14.52 -11.48
CA GLY A 153 -11.60 14.47 -10.02
C GLY A 153 -13.02 14.78 -9.55
N GLU A 154 -13.68 15.80 -10.12
CA GLU A 154 -15.07 16.14 -9.83
C GLU A 154 -16.03 15.02 -10.25
N ALA A 155 -15.84 14.46 -11.46
CA ALA A 155 -16.63 13.34 -11.96
C ALA A 155 -16.48 12.09 -11.07
N ALA A 156 -15.25 11.78 -10.62
CA ALA A 156 -14.99 10.68 -9.70
C ALA A 156 -15.71 10.86 -8.36
N ILE A 157 -15.64 12.06 -7.76
CA ILE A 157 -16.36 12.37 -6.52
C ILE A 157 -17.87 12.23 -6.69
N ALA A 158 -18.43 12.68 -7.84
CA ALA A 158 -19.84 12.51 -8.14
C ALA A 158 -20.23 11.03 -8.23
N LEU A 159 -19.38 10.20 -8.88
CA LEU A 159 -19.55 8.76 -8.93
C LEU A 159 -19.57 8.17 -7.51
N TYR A 160 -18.57 8.50 -6.67
CA TYR A 160 -18.48 7.93 -5.33
C TYR A 160 -19.66 8.33 -4.44
N LYS A 161 -20.19 9.54 -4.61
CA LYS A 161 -21.41 10.00 -3.93
C LYS A 161 -22.65 9.19 -4.35
N SER A 162 -22.71 8.73 -5.60
CA SER A 162 -23.84 7.95 -6.14
C SER A 162 -23.85 6.49 -5.71
N LEU A 163 -22.72 5.95 -5.24
CA LEU A 163 -22.63 4.56 -4.79
C LEU A 163 -23.49 4.32 -3.54
N ALA A 164 -24.26 3.22 -3.54
CA ALA A 164 -25.10 2.85 -2.41
C ALA A 164 -24.31 2.26 -1.23
N ALA A 165 -23.10 1.78 -1.46
CA ALA A 165 -22.27 1.12 -0.45
C ALA A 165 -22.04 2.02 0.78
N PRO A 166 -22.12 1.47 2.01
CA PRO A 166 -21.94 2.25 3.23
C PRO A 166 -20.49 2.71 3.46
N ASN A 167 -19.52 2.10 2.78
CA ASN A 167 -18.10 2.42 2.98
C ASN A 167 -17.43 2.67 1.63
N VAL A 168 -16.85 3.87 1.47
CA VAL A 168 -16.13 4.31 0.25
C VAL A 168 -14.95 5.18 0.66
N LEU A 169 -13.75 4.79 0.23
CA LEU A 169 -12.51 5.53 0.48
C LEU A 169 -11.83 5.82 -0.86
N SER A 170 -11.85 7.08 -1.32
CA SER A 170 -11.11 7.45 -2.53
C SER A 170 -9.61 7.54 -2.30
N SER A 171 -8.83 7.18 -3.32
CA SER A 171 -7.37 7.27 -3.30
C SER A 171 -6.79 7.34 -4.71
N SER A 172 -5.47 7.31 -4.85
CA SER A 172 -4.79 7.44 -6.15
C SER A 172 -3.29 7.11 -6.07
N PRO A 173 -2.71 6.66 -7.21
CA PRO A 173 -3.39 6.35 -8.46
C PRO A 173 -4.03 4.94 -8.44
N MET A 174 -4.91 4.69 -9.39
CA MET A 174 -5.21 3.33 -9.81
C MET A 174 -3.93 2.71 -10.38
N LEU A 175 -3.48 1.60 -9.79
CA LEU A 175 -2.24 0.94 -10.20
C LEU A 175 -2.53 -0.11 -11.28
N ILE A 176 -3.50 -0.96 -11.01
CA ILE A 176 -3.92 -2.03 -11.93
C ILE A 176 -5.44 -1.99 -12.08
N ASP A 177 -5.92 -2.04 -13.32
CA ASP A 177 -7.32 -2.05 -13.69
C ASP A 177 -7.59 -3.21 -14.63
N ASP A 178 -8.35 -4.20 -14.17
CA ASP A 178 -8.63 -5.45 -14.87
C ASP A 178 -7.36 -6.08 -15.50
N TYR A 179 -6.35 -6.34 -14.65
CA TYR A 179 -5.00 -6.83 -14.98
C TYR A 179 -4.14 -5.86 -15.80
N SER A 180 -4.67 -4.71 -16.23
CA SER A 180 -3.90 -3.72 -16.96
C SER A 180 -3.09 -2.82 -16.02
N PRO A 181 -1.76 -2.68 -16.17
CA PRO A 181 -0.91 -1.88 -15.28
C PRO A 181 -1.01 -0.37 -15.61
N VAL A 182 -2.19 0.22 -15.42
CA VAL A 182 -2.51 1.60 -15.77
C VAL A 182 -1.67 2.61 -14.99
N GLY A 183 -1.35 2.33 -13.74
CA GLY A 183 -0.52 3.19 -12.88
C GLY A 183 0.91 3.39 -13.37
N ALA A 184 1.40 2.49 -14.25
CA ALA A 184 2.71 2.66 -14.87
C ALA A 184 2.80 3.88 -15.79
N ARG A 185 1.65 4.42 -16.23
CA ARG A 185 1.54 5.60 -17.10
C ARG A 185 0.89 6.80 -16.41
N PHE A 186 0.61 6.70 -15.11
CA PHE A 186 -0.03 7.78 -14.36
C PHE A 186 0.83 9.06 -14.36
N VAL A 187 2.14 8.89 -14.20
CA VAL A 187 3.10 9.98 -14.41
C VAL A 187 3.70 9.82 -15.81
N PRO A 188 3.67 10.85 -16.67
CA PRO A 188 4.27 10.80 -18.00
C PRO A 188 5.77 10.47 -17.94
N ASP A 189 6.27 9.69 -18.89
CA ASP A 189 7.70 9.37 -18.98
C ASP A 189 8.55 10.60 -19.34
N SER A 190 7.97 11.58 -20.06
CA SER A 190 8.62 12.85 -20.40
C SER A 190 7.97 14.00 -19.62
N LEU A 191 8.78 14.71 -18.87
CA LEU A 191 8.38 15.86 -18.06
C LEU A 191 9.01 17.14 -18.64
N ASP A 192 8.31 18.27 -18.52
CA ASP A 192 8.75 19.59 -19.00
C ASP A 192 9.88 20.19 -18.14
N LYS A 193 10.10 19.66 -16.95
CA LYS A 193 11.17 20.06 -16.02
C LYS A 193 11.56 18.92 -15.09
N PRO A 194 12.69 19.01 -14.37
CA PRO A 194 13.09 18.03 -13.37
C PRO A 194 12.00 17.78 -12.33
N ILE A 195 11.76 16.51 -12.01
CA ILE A 195 10.64 16.07 -11.15
C ILE A 195 10.60 16.77 -9.78
N LYS A 196 11.75 17.15 -9.22
CA LYS A 196 11.86 17.82 -7.93
C LYS A 196 11.47 19.31 -7.96
N GLU A 197 11.33 19.90 -9.15
CA GLU A 197 10.94 21.29 -9.34
C GLU A 197 9.41 21.49 -9.39
N TYR A 198 8.63 20.40 -9.50
CA TYR A 198 7.19 20.49 -9.32
C TYR A 198 6.85 20.71 -7.83
N GLN A 199 5.70 21.31 -7.57
CA GLN A 199 5.18 21.44 -6.21
C GLN A 199 4.98 20.04 -5.57
N TYR A 200 5.10 19.96 -4.27
CA TYR A 200 5.01 18.66 -3.56
C TYR A 200 3.68 17.94 -3.84
N GLU A 201 2.56 18.67 -3.86
CA GLU A 201 1.23 18.13 -4.14
C GLU A 201 0.94 17.88 -5.62
N ASP A 202 1.85 18.23 -6.53
CA ASP A 202 1.72 17.89 -7.95
C ASP A 202 1.87 16.37 -8.12
N TYR A 203 0.93 15.75 -8.82
CA TYR A 203 0.91 14.29 -9.02
C TYR A 203 2.19 13.77 -9.67
N ARG A 204 2.79 14.53 -10.58
CA ARG A 204 4.03 14.16 -11.26
C ARG A 204 5.17 13.95 -10.27
N ARG A 205 5.29 14.86 -9.29
CA ARG A 205 6.28 14.74 -8.23
C ARG A 205 5.83 13.72 -7.19
N HIS A 206 4.61 13.82 -6.69
CA HIS A 206 4.14 12.99 -5.57
C HIS A 206 4.14 11.50 -5.92
N GLN A 207 3.74 11.15 -7.14
CA GLN A 207 3.67 9.77 -7.59
C GLN A 207 4.90 9.29 -8.37
N GLY A 208 5.68 10.21 -8.95
CA GLY A 208 6.87 9.87 -9.72
C GLY A 208 8.13 9.68 -8.92
N VAL A 209 8.23 10.20 -7.69
CA VAL A 209 9.39 9.96 -6.82
C VAL A 209 9.21 8.71 -5.95
N ARG A 210 10.32 8.12 -5.53
CA ARG A 210 10.31 7.01 -4.58
C ARG A 210 9.93 7.48 -3.18
N HIS A 211 8.95 6.82 -2.61
CA HIS A 211 8.47 7.00 -1.23
C HIS A 211 8.10 5.65 -0.62
N PRO A 212 7.96 5.54 0.72
CA PRO A 212 7.14 4.49 1.30
C PRO A 212 5.76 4.52 0.66
N ARG A 213 5.19 3.35 0.32
CA ARG A 213 3.90 3.24 -0.36
C ARG A 213 2.98 2.28 0.38
N VAL A 214 1.70 2.50 0.21
CA VAL A 214 0.65 1.58 0.62
C VAL A 214 -0.25 1.34 -0.57
N ALA A 215 -0.67 0.09 -0.75
CA ALA A 215 -1.66 -0.25 -1.76
C ALA A 215 -2.60 -1.34 -1.23
N VAL A 216 -3.80 -1.37 -1.79
CA VAL A 216 -4.74 -2.47 -1.65
C VAL A 216 -4.95 -3.05 -3.04
N ALA A 217 -4.87 -4.38 -3.15
CA ALA A 217 -5.14 -5.05 -4.40
C ALA A 217 -6.11 -6.21 -4.22
N LEU A 218 -6.81 -6.57 -5.29
CA LEU A 218 -7.73 -7.70 -5.35
C LEU A 218 -7.29 -8.64 -6.47
N THR A 219 -7.15 -9.92 -6.15
CA THR A 219 -6.80 -10.95 -7.12
C THR A 219 -8.04 -11.50 -7.85
N GLY A 220 -7.82 -12.30 -8.90
CA GLY A 220 -8.91 -13.05 -9.56
C GLY A 220 -9.51 -14.15 -8.70
N ASP A 221 -8.77 -14.62 -7.69
CA ASP A 221 -9.17 -15.68 -6.75
C ASP A 221 -9.85 -15.12 -5.49
N ASN A 222 -10.34 -13.87 -5.52
CA ASN A 222 -10.99 -13.18 -4.41
C ASN A 222 -10.12 -12.99 -3.16
N ASP A 223 -8.80 -12.87 -3.34
CA ASP A 223 -7.92 -12.46 -2.25
C ASP A 223 -7.76 -10.95 -2.21
N MET A 224 -7.69 -10.39 -1.01
CA MET A 224 -7.23 -9.02 -0.77
C MET A 224 -5.74 -9.03 -0.41
N LEU A 225 -4.96 -8.19 -1.08
CA LEU A 225 -3.56 -7.93 -0.76
C LEU A 225 -3.44 -6.55 -0.10
N LEU A 226 -2.99 -6.54 1.14
CA LEU A 226 -2.57 -5.33 1.84
C LEU A 226 -1.07 -5.17 1.65
N VAL A 227 -0.64 -4.11 0.97
CA VAL A 227 0.75 -3.92 0.55
C VAL A 227 1.33 -2.70 1.23
N VAL A 228 2.48 -2.85 1.87
CA VAL A 228 3.26 -1.74 2.43
C VAL A 228 4.70 -1.86 1.97
N VAL A 229 5.16 -0.84 1.26
CA VAL A 229 6.55 -0.67 0.81
C VAL A 229 7.25 0.28 1.76
N ASP A 230 8.31 -0.17 2.40
CA ASP A 230 9.18 0.71 3.18
C ASP A 230 10.00 1.62 2.26
N GLY A 231 10.54 2.71 2.79
CA GLY A 231 11.29 3.64 1.95
C GLY A 231 12.15 4.62 2.73
N ARG A 232 12.89 5.46 1.98
CA ARG A 232 13.76 6.53 2.50
C ARG A 232 15.05 6.03 3.14
N TRP A 233 15.41 4.75 2.96
CA TRP A 233 16.64 4.12 3.48
C TRP A 233 17.42 3.42 2.39
N GLN A 234 18.71 3.18 2.62
CA GLN A 234 19.57 2.50 1.65
C GLN A 234 19.13 1.05 1.40
N THR A 235 18.60 0.38 2.43
CA THR A 235 18.08 -0.99 2.37
C THR A 235 16.62 -1.06 1.93
N ALA A 236 15.93 0.07 1.90
CA ALA A 236 14.53 0.20 1.50
C ALA A 236 14.34 1.56 0.84
N ALA A 237 14.57 1.63 -0.48
CA ALA A 237 14.53 2.90 -1.22
C ALA A 237 13.11 3.49 -1.31
N GLY A 238 12.10 2.63 -1.27
CA GLY A 238 10.73 2.95 -1.62
C GLY A 238 10.49 2.88 -3.13
N MET A 239 9.26 3.06 -3.54
CA MET A 239 8.85 2.95 -4.94
C MET A 239 8.10 4.20 -5.41
N SER A 240 8.25 4.56 -6.70
CA SER A 240 7.30 5.39 -7.43
C SER A 240 6.02 4.59 -7.72
N ALA A 241 4.94 5.27 -8.13
CA ALA A 241 3.72 4.58 -8.52
C ALA A 241 3.96 3.60 -9.70
N LYS A 242 4.79 4.00 -10.68
CA LYS A 242 5.18 3.14 -11.81
C LYS A 242 5.88 1.87 -11.35
N GLU A 243 6.88 2.01 -10.47
CA GLU A 243 7.64 0.87 -9.94
C GLU A 243 6.75 -0.08 -9.13
N LEU A 244 5.88 0.45 -8.25
CA LEU A 244 4.93 -0.35 -7.48
C LEU A 244 3.92 -1.07 -8.39
N THR A 245 3.41 -0.40 -9.42
CA THR A 245 2.51 -1.01 -10.40
C THR A 245 3.15 -2.22 -11.07
N LEU A 246 4.38 -2.05 -11.56
CA LEU A 246 5.10 -3.12 -12.26
C LEU A 246 5.52 -4.24 -11.31
N PHE A 247 5.89 -3.91 -10.06
CA PHE A 247 6.18 -4.89 -9.02
C PHE A 247 4.96 -5.76 -8.70
N LEU A 248 3.79 -5.16 -8.50
CA LEU A 248 2.56 -5.91 -8.25
C LEU A 248 2.15 -6.77 -9.44
N ALA A 249 2.25 -6.25 -10.65
CA ALA A 249 1.96 -7.00 -11.88
C ALA A 249 2.89 -8.22 -12.03
N LYS A 250 4.20 -8.05 -11.77
CA LYS A 250 5.21 -9.13 -11.88
C LYS A 250 4.98 -10.24 -10.84
N HIS A 251 4.74 -9.87 -9.58
CA HIS A 251 4.84 -10.83 -8.48
C HIS A 251 3.50 -11.38 -8.01
N PHE A 252 2.40 -10.63 -8.19
CA PHE A 252 1.08 -11.00 -7.67
C PHE A 252 -0.01 -11.02 -8.74
N ASN A 253 0.21 -10.37 -9.88
CA ASN A 253 -0.74 -10.25 -10.99
C ASN A 253 -2.19 -10.01 -10.53
N PRO A 254 -2.46 -9.00 -9.66
CA PRO A 254 -3.81 -8.76 -9.18
C PRO A 254 -4.71 -8.24 -10.31
N ARG A 255 -6.01 -8.47 -10.18
CA ARG A 255 -6.99 -7.95 -11.13
C ARG A 255 -7.17 -6.44 -10.99
N TRP A 256 -7.20 -5.95 -9.75
CA TRP A 256 -7.26 -4.52 -9.43
C TRP A 256 -6.26 -4.16 -8.35
N ALA A 257 -5.70 -2.95 -8.42
CA ALA A 257 -4.88 -2.41 -7.35
C ALA A 257 -5.00 -0.88 -7.29
N LEU A 258 -5.12 -0.35 -6.08
CA LEU A 258 -5.22 1.08 -5.79
C LEU A 258 -4.13 1.49 -4.80
N ASN A 259 -3.37 2.54 -5.14
CA ASN A 259 -2.44 3.15 -4.20
C ASN A 259 -3.20 3.95 -3.14
N MET A 260 -2.76 3.82 -1.89
CA MET A 260 -3.30 4.50 -0.73
C MET A 260 -2.35 5.60 -0.25
N ASP A 261 -2.65 6.24 0.90
CA ASP A 261 -1.73 7.20 1.50
C ASP A 261 -0.41 6.52 1.89
N GLY A 262 0.68 7.15 1.50
CA GLY A 262 2.03 6.63 1.67
C GLY A 262 2.92 7.51 2.56
N GLY A 263 4.22 7.47 2.28
CA GLY A 263 5.19 8.30 2.99
C GLY A 263 5.30 7.95 4.47
N GLY A 264 5.19 8.95 5.36
CA GLY A 264 5.26 8.75 6.80
C GLY A 264 4.08 8.00 7.41
N SER A 265 2.96 7.87 6.65
CA SER A 265 1.77 7.14 7.10
C SER A 265 1.88 5.63 6.90
N SER A 266 2.78 5.16 6.01
CA SER A 266 2.89 3.75 5.60
C SER A 266 3.12 2.84 6.80
N THR A 267 2.10 2.11 7.21
CA THR A 267 2.14 1.24 8.39
C THR A 267 1.34 -0.03 8.17
N MET A 268 1.95 -1.18 8.50
CA MET A 268 1.28 -2.48 8.60
C MET A 268 1.35 -2.99 10.03
N TYR A 269 0.20 -3.33 10.58
CA TYR A 269 0.03 -4.00 11.86
C TYR A 269 -0.42 -5.44 11.62
N ILE A 270 0.21 -6.40 12.29
CA ILE A 270 -0.26 -7.79 12.37
C ILE A 270 -0.12 -8.25 13.82
N LYS A 271 -1.22 -8.62 14.46
CA LYS A 271 -1.26 -9.04 15.86
C LYS A 271 -0.31 -10.21 16.14
N GLY A 272 0.60 -10.03 17.07
CA GLY A 272 1.61 -11.01 17.45
C GLY A 272 2.85 -11.04 16.55
N TYR A 273 2.99 -10.11 15.60
CA TYR A 273 4.15 -9.98 14.71
C TYR A 273 4.74 -8.57 14.77
N GLY A 274 5.98 -8.42 14.31
CA GLY A 274 6.68 -7.13 14.32
C GLY A 274 7.17 -6.72 15.71
N ALA A 275 7.12 -5.42 16.03
CA ALA A 275 7.56 -4.92 17.33
C ALA A 275 6.65 -5.41 18.47
N GLU A 276 7.26 -5.85 19.56
CA GLU A 276 6.59 -6.56 20.67
C GLU A 276 5.45 -5.74 21.30
N ASP A 277 5.62 -4.44 21.40
CA ASP A 277 4.67 -3.52 22.06
C ASP A 277 3.61 -2.95 21.11
N THR A 278 3.92 -2.82 19.81
CA THR A 278 3.02 -2.19 18.82
C THR A 278 2.46 -3.15 17.78
N ASN A 279 3.09 -4.33 17.60
CA ASN A 279 2.82 -5.28 16.52
C ASN A 279 2.91 -4.64 15.12
N VAL A 280 3.72 -3.58 14.98
CA VAL A 280 4.02 -2.94 13.69
C VAL A 280 5.11 -3.73 13.01
N LEU A 281 4.82 -4.16 11.78
CA LEU A 281 5.66 -5.09 11.05
C LEU A 281 6.73 -4.40 10.21
N ASN A 282 6.35 -3.32 9.55
CA ASN A 282 7.23 -2.53 8.69
C ASN A 282 7.95 -1.41 9.46
N TYR A 283 8.65 -0.53 8.73
CA TYR A 283 9.46 0.56 9.28
C TYR A 283 8.87 1.94 8.94
N PRO A 284 7.81 2.41 9.63
CA PRO A 284 7.20 3.71 9.37
C PRO A 284 8.20 4.85 9.61
N THR A 285 8.20 5.86 8.75
CA THR A 285 9.28 6.86 8.72
C THR A 285 8.89 8.25 9.18
N ASP A 286 7.76 8.46 9.86
CA ASP A 286 7.35 9.80 10.31
C ASP A 286 8.28 10.37 11.39
N ASN A 287 8.88 9.50 12.23
CA ASN A 287 9.91 9.84 13.19
C ASN A 287 11.32 10.03 12.57
N ARG A 288 11.48 9.83 11.24
CA ARG A 288 12.77 9.87 10.51
C ARG A 288 13.80 8.86 11.02
N ARG A 289 13.36 7.73 11.54
CA ARG A 289 14.18 6.59 11.97
C ARG A 289 13.77 5.34 11.21
N TYR A 290 14.68 4.39 11.09
CA TYR A 290 14.37 3.07 10.54
C TYR A 290 14.11 2.12 11.71
N ASP A 291 12.93 2.29 12.29
CA ASP A 291 12.42 1.50 13.41
C ASP A 291 10.91 1.27 13.25
N HIS A 292 10.31 0.48 14.11
CA HIS A 292 8.88 0.15 14.05
C HIS A 292 7.97 1.19 14.72
N TYR A 293 8.51 2.35 15.16
CA TYR A 293 7.80 3.30 16.03
C TYR A 293 7.37 4.59 15.32
N GLY A 294 7.78 4.78 14.06
CA GLY A 294 7.52 6.00 13.31
C GLY A 294 6.11 6.10 12.71
N GLN A 295 5.09 5.60 13.39
CA GLN A 295 3.71 5.67 12.91
C GLN A 295 3.17 7.11 12.98
N ARG A 296 2.47 7.54 11.93
CA ARG A 296 1.69 8.77 11.92
C ARG A 296 0.25 8.53 12.40
N ARG A 297 -0.33 9.51 13.09
CA ARG A 297 -1.78 9.54 13.31
C ARG A 297 -2.47 9.98 12.02
N ILE A 298 -3.46 9.23 11.60
CA ILE A 298 -4.18 9.43 10.32
C ILE A 298 -5.67 9.22 10.53
N CYS A 299 -6.47 9.63 9.54
CA CYS A 299 -7.92 9.64 9.70
C CYS A 299 -8.60 8.32 9.33
N THR A 300 -7.99 7.47 8.50
CA THR A 300 -8.64 6.25 8.01
C THR A 300 -7.74 5.04 8.07
N HIS A 301 -8.32 3.88 8.39
CA HIS A 301 -7.63 2.60 8.39
C HIS A 301 -8.49 1.52 7.72
N LEU A 302 -7.82 0.56 7.08
CA LEU A 302 -8.40 -0.71 6.66
C LEU A 302 -7.98 -1.77 7.66
N LEU A 303 -8.95 -2.45 8.24
CA LEU A 303 -8.79 -3.41 9.32
C LEU A 303 -9.30 -4.78 8.88
N VAL A 304 -8.61 -5.84 9.28
CA VAL A 304 -9.06 -7.24 9.18
C VAL A 304 -9.38 -7.72 10.58
N LYS A 305 -10.59 -8.25 10.79
CA LYS A 305 -11.07 -8.72 12.09
C LYS A 305 -11.52 -10.16 12.00
N LYS A 306 -11.35 -10.92 13.08
CA LYS A 306 -12.04 -12.21 13.21
C LYS A 306 -13.53 -12.01 13.45
N VAL A 307 -14.33 -12.82 12.80
CA VAL A 307 -15.77 -12.96 13.11
C VAL A 307 -15.84 -13.76 14.39
N LYS A 308 -16.59 -13.26 15.38
CA LYS A 308 -16.78 -13.91 16.68
C LYS A 308 -17.89 -14.93 16.61
#